data_cdc54d789cfcaf19c1da762d57ebcb1b
#
_entry.id   cdc54d789cfcaf19c1da762d57ebcb1b
#
_cell.length_a   1.000
_cell.length_b   1.000
_cell.length_c   1.000
_cell.angle_alpha   90.00
_cell.angle_beta   90.00
_cell.angle_gamma   90.00
#
_symmetry.space_group_name_H-M   'P 1'
#
loop_
_entity.id
_entity.type
_entity.pdbx_description
1 polymer ?
#
loop_
_entity_poly.entity_id
_entity_poly.type
_entity_poly.pdbx_seq_one_letter_code
_entity_poly.pdbx_strand_id
1 'polypeptide(L)'
;MNVETVSQRLQKLLKSLVETSGASGVVVGLSGGVDSSTVAALAAEALGGSRVYGVTMPEEGLTSRVDVEDAEKLAEKFGLNFYKAEISQVVEAFERVIPVFAREETVAWGNLKPRIRMTILYYFANRFNLLVAGTGNRSELLVGYFTKYGDGAADFLPIGGLYKTQVFQLAAHLGVPSRILEKTPTAGLWPGQTDEGELGVKYATLDLILHGLVDLRLPKGEVASQLGVPVSLVEKVEGMVEASAHKRLPAPVLQPF
;
A
#
# COMPACT_ATOMS: atom_id res chain seq x y z
N MET A 1 16.68 10.45 6.65
CA MET A 1 16.19 9.50 7.68
C MET A 1 17.35 8.61 8.12
N ASN A 2 17.48 8.29 9.42
CA ASN A 2 18.37 7.21 9.85
C ASN A 2 17.63 5.88 9.61
N VAL A 3 17.92 5.25 8.49
CA VAL A 3 17.17 4.10 8.00
C VAL A 3 17.35 2.86 8.89
N GLU A 4 18.54 2.63 9.43
CA GLU A 4 18.83 1.51 10.31
C GLU A 4 18.02 1.59 11.61
N THR A 5 18.05 2.75 12.28
CA THR A 5 17.28 2.99 13.50
C THR A 5 15.78 2.83 13.26
N VAL A 6 15.27 3.33 12.12
CA VAL A 6 13.86 3.20 11.75
C VAL A 6 13.49 1.75 11.48
N SER A 7 14.32 1.02 10.74
CA SER A 7 14.14 -0.41 10.46
C SER A 7 14.03 -1.22 11.75
N GLN A 8 15.00 -1.09 12.66
CA GLN A 8 15.03 -1.79 13.94
C GLN A 8 13.79 -1.48 14.80
N ARG A 9 13.37 -0.20 14.82
CA ARG A 9 12.17 0.22 15.57
C ARG A 9 10.90 -0.40 15.00
N LEU A 10 10.74 -0.40 13.67
CA LEU A 10 9.58 -0.99 12.99
C LEU A 10 9.53 -2.49 13.18
N GLN A 11 10.66 -3.20 13.08
CA GLN A 11 10.76 -4.63 13.36
C GLN A 11 10.31 -4.97 14.79
N LYS A 12 10.78 -4.20 15.77
CA LYS A 12 10.40 -4.37 17.20
C LYS A 12 8.90 -4.15 17.41
N LEU A 13 8.33 -3.09 16.81
CA LEU A 13 6.89 -2.79 16.92
C LEU A 13 6.04 -3.87 16.25
N LEU A 14 6.42 -4.32 15.04
CA LEU A 14 5.74 -5.39 14.31
C LEU A 14 5.75 -6.70 15.11
N LYS A 15 6.92 -7.10 15.61
CA LYS A 15 7.06 -8.30 16.42
C LYS A 15 6.19 -8.24 17.67
N SER A 16 6.24 -7.14 18.41
CA SER A 16 5.42 -6.93 19.60
C SER A 16 3.93 -6.99 19.30
N LEU A 17 3.48 -6.39 18.19
CA LEU A 17 2.08 -6.41 17.76
C LEU A 17 1.58 -7.84 17.51
N VAL A 18 2.36 -8.62 16.74
CA VAL A 18 2.00 -10.01 16.42
C VAL A 18 2.00 -10.89 17.68
N GLU A 19 2.97 -10.71 18.58
CA GLU A 19 3.03 -11.47 19.83
C GLU A 19 1.88 -11.12 20.77
N THR A 20 1.53 -9.84 20.92
CA THR A 20 0.43 -9.41 21.82
C THR A 20 -0.95 -9.73 21.28
N SER A 21 -1.13 -9.83 19.95
CA SER A 21 -2.40 -10.24 19.34
C SER A 21 -2.68 -11.75 19.44
N GLY A 22 -1.67 -12.57 19.76
CA GLY A 22 -1.78 -14.03 19.73
C GLY A 22 -1.80 -14.61 18.30
N ALA A 23 -1.46 -13.81 17.28
CA ALA A 23 -1.38 -14.28 15.90
C ALA A 23 -0.12 -15.12 15.66
N SER A 24 -0.21 -16.08 14.74
CA SER A 24 0.90 -16.95 14.36
C SER A 24 1.94 -16.26 13.47
N GLY A 25 1.54 -15.18 12.80
CA GLY A 25 2.36 -14.42 11.85
C GLY A 25 1.55 -13.37 11.12
N VAL A 26 1.96 -13.05 9.90
CA VAL A 26 1.31 -12.04 9.06
C VAL A 26 1.08 -12.54 7.63
N VAL A 27 0.05 -12.01 6.96
CA VAL A 27 -0.15 -12.16 5.52
C VAL A 27 -0.01 -10.81 4.84
N VAL A 28 0.68 -10.80 3.68
CA VAL A 28 0.96 -9.61 2.86
C VAL A 28 0.56 -9.89 1.42
N GLY A 29 -0.16 -8.98 0.79
CA GLY A 29 -0.39 -9.00 -0.65
C GLY A 29 0.89 -8.57 -1.39
N LEU A 30 1.48 -9.47 -2.20
CA LEU A 30 2.68 -9.21 -2.97
C LEU A 30 2.32 -8.81 -4.39
N SER A 31 2.47 -7.52 -4.72
CA SER A 31 2.20 -6.97 -6.05
C SER A 31 3.43 -6.97 -6.97
N GLY A 32 4.63 -7.26 -6.45
CA GLY A 32 5.89 -7.04 -7.15
C GLY A 32 6.35 -5.58 -7.17
N GLY A 33 5.66 -4.69 -6.44
CA GLY A 33 6.04 -3.29 -6.23
C GLY A 33 6.81 -3.06 -4.94
N VAL A 34 7.40 -1.85 -4.80
CA VAL A 34 8.31 -1.50 -3.70
C VAL A 34 7.65 -1.57 -2.32
N ASP A 35 6.41 -1.11 -2.17
CA ASP A 35 5.73 -1.05 -0.87
C ASP A 35 5.46 -2.44 -0.32
N SER A 36 4.83 -3.31 -1.11
CA SER A 36 4.54 -4.69 -0.71
C SER A 36 5.83 -5.48 -0.42
N SER A 37 6.87 -5.25 -1.22
CA SER A 37 8.18 -5.87 -1.03
C SER A 37 8.86 -5.40 0.25
N THR A 38 8.74 -4.10 0.58
CA THR A 38 9.29 -3.53 1.82
C THR A 38 8.59 -4.10 3.05
N VAL A 39 7.25 -4.19 3.03
CA VAL A 39 6.47 -4.77 4.13
C VAL A 39 6.83 -6.23 4.34
N ALA A 40 6.93 -7.01 3.26
CA ALA A 40 7.27 -8.43 3.34
C ALA A 40 8.70 -8.66 3.88
N ALA A 41 9.68 -7.89 3.39
CA ALA A 41 11.06 -7.95 3.86
C ALA A 41 11.17 -7.55 5.35
N LEU A 42 10.51 -6.45 5.74
CA LEU A 42 10.47 -5.99 7.13
C LEU A 42 9.84 -7.03 8.07
N ALA A 43 8.75 -7.66 7.63
CA ALA A 43 8.09 -8.71 8.39
C ALA A 43 8.95 -9.97 8.52
N ALA A 44 9.66 -10.36 7.46
CA ALA A 44 10.57 -11.49 7.48
C ALA A 44 11.76 -11.25 8.44
N GLU A 45 12.33 -10.06 8.46
CA GLU A 45 13.38 -9.67 9.40
C GLU A 45 12.87 -9.68 10.86
N ALA A 46 11.62 -9.25 11.08
CA ALA A 46 11.05 -9.14 12.43
C ALA A 46 10.63 -10.50 13.03
N LEU A 47 10.06 -11.39 12.20
CA LEU A 47 9.39 -12.60 12.64
C LEU A 47 10.08 -13.91 12.21
N GLY A 48 10.97 -13.83 11.22
CA GLY A 48 11.42 -14.97 10.43
C GLY A 48 10.47 -15.26 9.27
N GLY A 49 11.02 -15.58 8.09
CA GLY A 49 10.26 -15.75 6.84
C GLY A 49 9.14 -16.79 6.93
N SER A 50 9.33 -17.87 7.68
CA SER A 50 8.31 -18.93 7.87
C SER A 50 7.01 -18.47 8.56
N ARG A 51 7.02 -17.29 9.21
CA ARG A 51 5.84 -16.67 9.82
C ARG A 51 5.19 -15.59 8.93
N VAL A 52 5.69 -15.43 7.70
CA VAL A 52 5.17 -14.46 6.74
C VAL A 52 4.57 -15.18 5.53
N TYR A 53 3.33 -14.87 5.22
CA TYR A 53 2.59 -15.42 4.09
C TYR A 53 2.49 -14.35 3.01
N GLY A 54 3.18 -14.57 1.89
CA GLY A 54 3.13 -13.70 0.72
C GLY A 54 2.11 -14.21 -0.30
N VAL A 55 1.09 -13.43 -0.62
CA VAL A 55 0.07 -13.82 -1.59
C VAL A 55 0.11 -12.88 -2.78
N THR A 56 0.51 -13.40 -3.96
CA THR A 56 0.34 -12.64 -5.22
C THR A 56 -1.02 -12.96 -5.82
N MET A 57 -1.71 -11.90 -6.27
CA MET A 57 -3.09 -11.99 -6.76
C MET A 57 -3.22 -11.33 -8.14
N PRO A 58 -2.61 -11.95 -9.17
CA PRO A 58 -2.61 -11.39 -10.52
C PRO A 58 -3.99 -11.42 -11.15
N GLU A 59 -4.20 -10.51 -12.11
CA GLU A 59 -5.32 -10.50 -13.03
C GLU A 59 -4.77 -10.71 -14.46
N GLU A 60 -5.27 -11.68 -15.19
CA GLU A 60 -4.83 -11.99 -16.54
C GLU A 60 -5.02 -10.78 -17.47
N GLY A 61 -4.04 -10.54 -18.33
CA GLY A 61 -4.05 -9.40 -19.26
C GLY A 61 -3.74 -8.03 -18.62
N LEU A 62 -3.72 -7.92 -17.29
CA LEU A 62 -3.40 -6.67 -16.59
C LEU A 62 -2.09 -6.76 -15.80
N THR A 63 -1.96 -7.76 -14.93
CA THR A 63 -0.75 -7.93 -14.12
C THR A 63 0.39 -8.47 -14.98
N SER A 64 1.53 -7.79 -14.98
CA SER A 64 2.68 -8.24 -15.75
C SER A 64 3.27 -9.54 -15.19
N ARG A 65 3.78 -10.40 -16.09
CA ARG A 65 4.50 -11.63 -15.66
C ARG A 65 5.71 -11.28 -14.83
N VAL A 66 6.36 -10.17 -15.14
CA VAL A 66 7.53 -9.66 -14.41
C VAL A 66 7.21 -9.35 -12.96
N ASP A 67 6.02 -8.78 -12.67
CA ASP A 67 5.62 -8.47 -11.30
C ASP A 67 5.37 -9.74 -10.47
N VAL A 68 4.77 -10.76 -11.10
CA VAL A 68 4.57 -12.07 -10.45
C VAL A 68 5.90 -12.75 -10.17
N GLU A 69 6.82 -12.77 -11.14
CA GLU A 69 8.18 -13.32 -10.97
C GLU A 69 8.98 -12.58 -9.89
N ASP A 70 8.86 -11.26 -9.82
CA ASP A 70 9.54 -10.45 -8.80
C ASP A 70 8.97 -10.72 -7.40
N ALA A 71 7.65 -10.91 -7.27
CA ALA A 71 7.02 -11.31 -6.02
C ALA A 71 7.48 -12.70 -5.56
N GLU A 72 7.59 -13.68 -6.48
CA GLU A 72 8.06 -15.03 -6.21
C GLU A 72 9.53 -15.03 -5.76
N LYS A 73 10.42 -14.37 -6.51
CA LYS A 73 11.85 -14.24 -6.16
C LYS A 73 12.08 -13.52 -4.84
N LEU A 74 11.25 -12.52 -4.53
CA LEU A 74 11.28 -11.86 -3.23
C LEU A 74 10.91 -12.84 -2.11
N ALA A 75 9.85 -13.62 -2.30
CA ALA A 75 9.40 -14.62 -1.35
C ALA A 75 10.46 -15.69 -1.11
N GLU A 76 11.11 -16.20 -2.16
CA GLU A 76 12.23 -17.13 -2.06
C GLU A 76 13.39 -16.52 -1.27
N LYS A 77 13.78 -15.27 -1.61
CA LYS A 77 14.90 -14.57 -0.95
C LYS A 77 14.73 -14.45 0.55
N PHE A 78 13.51 -14.17 1.01
CA PHE A 78 13.20 -13.95 2.42
C PHE A 78 12.59 -15.19 3.11
N GLY A 79 12.48 -16.32 2.41
CA GLY A 79 11.98 -17.58 2.96
C GLY A 79 10.50 -17.54 3.35
N LEU A 80 9.66 -16.83 2.59
CA LEU A 80 8.24 -16.66 2.85
C LEU A 80 7.42 -17.90 2.43
N ASN A 81 6.26 -18.09 3.06
CA ASN A 81 5.24 -18.99 2.54
C ASN A 81 4.54 -18.30 1.36
N PHE A 82 4.85 -18.70 0.13
CA PHE A 82 4.36 -18.02 -1.07
C PHE A 82 3.15 -18.73 -1.69
N TYR A 83 2.14 -17.94 -2.05
CA TYR A 83 0.92 -18.40 -2.71
C TYR A 83 0.56 -17.49 -3.88
N LYS A 84 -0.02 -18.09 -4.92
CA LYS A 84 -0.59 -17.39 -6.06
C LYS A 84 -2.10 -17.63 -6.11
N ALA A 85 -2.89 -16.56 -6.05
CA ALA A 85 -4.36 -16.59 -6.13
C ALA A 85 -4.80 -15.68 -7.29
N GLU A 86 -4.98 -16.25 -8.47
CA GLU A 86 -5.40 -15.52 -9.67
C GLU A 86 -6.86 -15.06 -9.53
N ILE A 87 -7.16 -13.78 -9.85
CA ILE A 87 -8.45 -13.15 -9.53
C ILE A 87 -9.38 -12.94 -10.74
N SER A 88 -8.97 -13.22 -11.98
CA SER A 88 -9.73 -12.90 -13.19
C SER A 88 -11.14 -13.52 -13.18
N GLN A 89 -11.27 -14.79 -12.80
CA GLN A 89 -12.57 -15.45 -12.73
C GLN A 89 -13.48 -14.81 -11.67
N VAL A 90 -12.91 -14.30 -10.57
CA VAL A 90 -13.67 -13.61 -9.54
C VAL A 90 -14.15 -12.27 -10.04
N VAL A 91 -13.29 -11.50 -10.73
CA VAL A 91 -13.65 -10.23 -11.38
C VAL A 91 -14.79 -10.46 -12.39
N GLU A 92 -14.66 -11.43 -13.27
CA GLU A 92 -15.70 -11.80 -14.24
C GLU A 92 -17.03 -12.24 -13.58
N ALA A 93 -16.95 -12.92 -12.43
CA ALA A 93 -18.15 -13.28 -11.68
C ALA A 93 -18.88 -12.04 -11.18
N PHE A 94 -18.16 -11.04 -10.67
CA PHE A 94 -18.76 -9.75 -10.27
C PHE A 94 -19.37 -9.01 -11.44
N GLU A 95 -18.74 -9.01 -12.63
CA GLU A 95 -19.30 -8.42 -13.85
C GLU A 95 -20.66 -9.02 -14.21
N ARG A 96 -20.82 -10.34 -14.02
CA ARG A 96 -22.08 -11.03 -14.33
C ARG A 96 -23.19 -10.82 -13.30
N VAL A 97 -22.84 -10.55 -12.02
CA VAL A 97 -23.83 -10.44 -10.94
C VAL A 97 -24.23 -9.02 -10.59
N ILE A 98 -23.43 -8.01 -10.99
CA ILE A 98 -23.76 -6.60 -10.72
C ILE A 98 -24.67 -6.08 -11.85
N PRO A 99 -25.95 -5.75 -11.58
CA PRO A 99 -26.91 -5.39 -12.66
C PRO A 99 -26.55 -4.12 -13.41
N VAL A 100 -25.78 -3.23 -12.78
CA VAL A 100 -25.37 -1.90 -13.31
C VAL A 100 -23.87 -1.87 -13.62
N PHE A 101 -23.27 -3.03 -13.88
CA PHE A 101 -21.85 -3.11 -14.16
C PHE A 101 -21.51 -2.38 -15.48
N ALA A 102 -20.48 -1.54 -15.44
CA ALA A 102 -20.01 -0.79 -16.61
C ALA A 102 -18.47 -0.72 -16.55
N ARG A 103 -17.78 -1.31 -17.54
CA ARG A 103 -16.30 -1.30 -17.61
C ARG A 103 -15.72 0.08 -17.88
N GLU A 104 -16.47 0.95 -18.56
CA GLU A 104 -16.13 2.35 -18.82
C GLU A 104 -16.08 3.18 -17.53
N GLU A 105 -16.76 2.76 -16.46
CA GLU A 105 -16.66 3.36 -15.12
C GLU A 105 -15.38 2.90 -14.43
N THR A 106 -14.24 3.36 -14.96
CA THR A 106 -12.88 2.91 -14.62
C THR A 106 -12.61 2.88 -13.12
N VAL A 107 -13.06 3.91 -12.38
CA VAL A 107 -12.85 3.99 -10.93
C VAL A 107 -13.66 2.94 -10.17
N ALA A 108 -14.94 2.75 -10.54
CA ALA A 108 -15.80 1.76 -9.90
C ALA A 108 -15.29 0.34 -10.15
N TRP A 109 -14.98 0.03 -11.40
CA TRP A 109 -14.42 -1.25 -11.82
C TRP A 109 -13.02 -1.48 -11.22
N GLY A 110 -12.13 -0.50 -11.28
CA GLY A 110 -10.79 -0.58 -10.71
C GLY A 110 -10.83 -0.86 -9.21
N ASN A 111 -11.69 -0.18 -8.46
CA ASN A 111 -11.84 -0.35 -7.00
C ASN A 111 -12.44 -1.71 -6.58
N LEU A 112 -13.03 -2.48 -7.50
CA LEU A 112 -13.49 -3.83 -7.20
C LEU A 112 -12.31 -4.77 -6.90
N LYS A 113 -11.24 -4.67 -7.68
CA LYS A 113 -10.08 -5.56 -7.63
C LYS A 113 -9.33 -5.53 -6.28
N PRO A 114 -9.00 -4.37 -5.68
CA PRO A 114 -8.42 -4.33 -4.34
C PRO A 114 -9.34 -4.91 -3.25
N ARG A 115 -10.66 -4.80 -3.41
CA ARG A 115 -11.62 -5.41 -2.46
C ARG A 115 -11.67 -6.92 -2.59
N ILE A 116 -11.57 -7.47 -3.79
CA ILE A 116 -11.41 -8.91 -4.01
C ILE A 116 -10.11 -9.40 -3.35
N ARG A 117 -8.99 -8.71 -3.59
CA ARG A 117 -7.70 -9.04 -2.99
C ARG A 117 -7.75 -8.99 -1.46
N MET A 118 -8.36 -7.97 -0.90
CA MET A 118 -8.58 -7.84 0.55
C MET A 118 -9.33 -9.06 1.11
N THR A 119 -10.42 -9.47 0.46
CA THR A 119 -11.21 -10.64 0.90
C THR A 119 -10.36 -11.92 0.92
N ILE A 120 -9.50 -12.11 -0.08
CA ILE A 120 -8.58 -13.25 -0.14
C ILE A 120 -7.56 -13.18 1.01
N LEU A 121 -6.96 -12.01 1.26
CA LEU A 121 -5.99 -11.85 2.36
C LEU A 121 -6.63 -12.15 3.73
N TYR A 122 -7.84 -11.67 3.99
CA TYR A 122 -8.55 -11.98 5.23
C TYR A 122 -8.99 -13.46 5.35
N TYR A 123 -9.22 -14.14 4.21
CA TYR A 123 -9.40 -15.59 4.24
C TYR A 123 -8.13 -16.30 4.74
N PHE A 124 -6.95 -15.93 4.22
CA PHE A 124 -5.67 -16.45 4.72
C PHE A 124 -5.45 -16.11 6.19
N ALA A 125 -5.74 -14.87 6.59
CA ALA A 125 -5.61 -14.42 7.98
C ALA A 125 -6.45 -15.31 8.93
N ASN A 126 -7.70 -15.52 8.62
CA ASN A 126 -8.61 -16.37 9.42
C ASN A 126 -8.19 -17.85 9.41
N ARG A 127 -7.75 -18.35 8.24
CA ARG A 127 -7.38 -19.77 8.08
C ARG A 127 -6.13 -20.15 8.86
N PHE A 128 -5.15 -19.25 8.95
CA PHE A 128 -3.82 -19.53 9.51
C PHE A 128 -3.53 -18.73 10.79
N ASN A 129 -4.51 -18.04 11.36
CA ASN A 129 -4.37 -17.16 12.51
C ASN A 129 -3.29 -16.09 12.30
N LEU A 130 -3.44 -15.30 11.24
CA LEU A 130 -2.48 -14.23 10.85
C LEU A 130 -3.13 -12.86 10.98
N LEU A 131 -2.29 -11.82 11.07
CA LEU A 131 -2.72 -10.44 10.84
C LEU A 131 -2.48 -10.06 9.39
N VAL A 132 -3.38 -9.27 8.81
CA VAL A 132 -3.19 -8.65 7.49
C VAL A 132 -2.29 -7.44 7.66
N ALA A 133 -1.07 -7.50 7.11
CA ALA A 133 -0.17 -6.36 7.04
C ALA A 133 -0.42 -5.58 5.75
N GLY A 134 -0.97 -4.38 5.88
CA GLY A 134 -1.24 -3.50 4.76
C GLY A 134 0.03 -2.82 4.24
N THR A 135 0.02 -2.44 2.97
CA THR A 135 1.18 -1.92 2.25
C THR A 135 1.10 -0.42 1.97
N GLY A 136 0.06 0.26 2.45
CA GLY A 136 -0.10 1.71 2.30
C GLY A 136 0.99 2.49 3.03
N ASN A 137 1.63 3.42 2.34
CA ASN A 137 2.60 4.35 2.90
C ASN A 137 1.94 5.68 3.28
N ARG A 138 2.69 6.56 3.98
CA ARG A 138 2.18 7.84 4.47
C ARG A 138 1.69 8.76 3.35
N SER A 139 2.41 8.81 2.23
CA SER A 139 2.06 9.67 1.09
C SER A 139 0.69 9.27 0.53
N GLU A 140 0.51 7.99 0.24
CA GLU A 140 -0.76 7.43 -0.27
C GLU A 140 -1.91 7.62 0.73
N LEU A 141 -1.67 7.33 2.00
CA LEU A 141 -2.67 7.48 3.06
C LEU A 141 -3.15 8.94 3.20
N LEU A 142 -2.23 9.91 3.16
CA LEU A 142 -2.57 11.32 3.34
C LEU A 142 -3.40 11.85 2.16
N VAL A 143 -3.02 11.55 0.92
CA VAL A 143 -3.75 12.01 -0.26
C VAL A 143 -4.94 11.13 -0.63
N GLY A 144 -5.12 9.99 0.07
CA GLY A 144 -6.21 9.05 -0.18
C GLY A 144 -6.03 8.21 -1.44
N TYR A 145 -4.79 8.01 -1.88
CA TYR A 145 -4.46 7.17 -3.04
C TYR A 145 -4.47 5.69 -2.66
N PHE A 146 -5.64 5.21 -2.30
CA PHE A 146 -5.96 3.82 -1.98
C PHE A 146 -7.47 3.59 -2.06
N THR A 147 -7.88 2.35 -2.21
CA THR A 147 -9.29 1.94 -2.19
C THR A 147 -9.75 1.69 -0.76
N LYS A 148 -10.73 2.49 -0.29
CA LYS A 148 -11.36 2.27 1.02
C LYS A 148 -11.99 0.88 1.08
N TYR A 149 -11.66 0.10 2.12
CA TYR A 149 -12.07 -1.30 2.28
C TYR A 149 -11.56 -2.25 1.17
N GLY A 150 -10.50 -1.84 0.47
CA GLY A 150 -9.70 -2.67 -0.42
C GLY A 150 -8.29 -2.79 0.13
N ASP A 151 -7.31 -2.24 -0.57
CA ASP A 151 -5.91 -2.13 -0.11
C ASP A 151 -5.74 -1.22 1.12
N GLY A 152 -6.73 -0.33 1.40
CA GLY A 152 -6.80 0.42 2.66
C GLY A 152 -7.29 -0.40 3.87
N ALA A 153 -7.76 -1.63 3.69
CA ALA A 153 -8.16 -2.50 4.79
C ALA A 153 -7.01 -3.40 5.22
N ALA A 154 -6.60 -3.27 6.46
CA ALA A 154 -5.54 -4.06 7.08
C ALA A 154 -5.68 -4.03 8.60
N ASP A 155 -5.05 -4.98 9.29
CA ASP A 155 -5.00 -4.97 10.76
C ASP A 155 -3.96 -3.96 11.26
N PHE A 156 -2.90 -3.72 10.46
CA PHE A 156 -1.90 -2.69 10.73
C PHE A 156 -1.14 -2.31 9.46
N LEU A 157 -0.45 -1.16 9.50
CA LEU A 157 0.28 -0.58 8.37
C LEU A 157 1.75 -0.37 8.75
N PRO A 158 2.64 -1.34 8.51
CA PRO A 158 4.05 -1.28 8.93
C PRO A 158 4.80 -0.05 8.43
N ILE A 159 4.49 0.40 7.20
CA ILE A 159 5.12 1.56 6.55
C ILE A 159 4.20 2.78 6.48
N GLY A 160 3.03 2.74 7.14
CA GLY A 160 2.05 3.83 7.12
C GLY A 160 2.54 5.16 7.71
N GLY A 161 3.62 5.14 8.47
CA GLY A 161 4.30 6.34 8.99
C GLY A 161 5.44 6.86 8.11
N LEU A 162 5.77 6.19 7.01
CA LEU A 162 6.87 6.54 6.10
C LEU A 162 6.35 7.14 4.80
N TYR A 163 6.92 8.25 4.38
CA TYR A 163 6.71 8.80 3.05
C TYR A 163 7.27 7.87 1.97
N LYS A 164 6.74 7.94 0.75
CA LYS A 164 7.16 7.09 -0.37
C LYS A 164 8.67 7.11 -0.60
N THR A 165 9.27 8.29 -0.56
CA THR A 165 10.73 8.46 -0.67
C THR A 165 11.50 7.78 0.47
N GLN A 166 10.93 7.72 1.66
CA GLN A 166 11.50 7.01 2.81
C GLN A 166 11.31 5.49 2.69
N VAL A 167 10.22 5.04 2.07
CA VAL A 167 10.00 3.62 1.77
C VAL A 167 11.07 3.09 0.83
N PHE A 168 11.43 3.84 -0.22
CA PHE A 168 12.53 3.46 -1.11
C PHE A 168 13.86 3.30 -0.36
N GLN A 169 14.17 4.21 0.59
CA GLN A 169 15.37 4.10 1.41
C GLN A 169 15.35 2.84 2.29
N LEU A 170 14.19 2.55 2.92
CA LEU A 170 14.01 1.37 3.75
C LEU A 170 14.10 0.09 2.91
N ALA A 171 13.46 0.06 1.75
CA ALA A 171 13.50 -1.06 0.82
C ALA A 171 14.94 -1.43 0.41
N ALA A 172 15.72 -0.42 0.03
CA ALA A 172 17.15 -0.60 -0.31
C ALA A 172 17.95 -1.14 0.89
N HIS A 173 17.73 -0.61 2.09
CA HIS A 173 18.39 -1.06 3.32
C HIS A 173 18.05 -2.52 3.66
N LEU A 174 16.79 -2.94 3.50
CA LEU A 174 16.35 -4.32 3.71
C LEU A 174 16.80 -5.28 2.59
N GLY A 175 17.46 -4.77 1.56
CA GLY A 175 17.96 -5.55 0.44
C GLY A 175 16.85 -6.01 -0.52
N VAL A 176 15.76 -5.27 -0.65
CA VAL A 176 14.80 -5.47 -1.75
C VAL A 176 15.54 -5.36 -3.09
N PRO A 177 15.33 -6.28 -4.04
CA PRO A 177 16.06 -6.29 -5.31
C PRO A 177 15.95 -4.95 -6.08
N SER A 178 17.06 -4.48 -6.66
CA SER A 178 17.13 -3.21 -7.43
C SER A 178 16.09 -3.16 -8.55
N ARG A 179 15.84 -4.28 -9.21
CA ARG A 179 14.79 -4.41 -10.24
C ARG A 179 13.41 -3.95 -9.75
N ILE A 180 13.06 -4.18 -8.47
CA ILE A 180 11.81 -3.72 -7.87
C ILE A 180 11.89 -2.23 -7.54
N LEU A 181 13.05 -1.76 -7.07
CA LEU A 181 13.27 -0.34 -6.73
C LEU A 181 13.24 0.58 -7.95
N GLU A 182 13.59 0.08 -9.13
CA GLU A 182 13.63 0.84 -10.38
C GLU A 182 12.29 0.93 -11.11
N LYS A 183 11.27 0.19 -10.65
CA LYS A 183 9.94 0.23 -11.25
C LYS A 183 9.23 1.56 -10.99
N THR A 184 8.51 2.04 -11.99
CA THR A 184 7.58 3.16 -11.82
C THR A 184 6.42 2.74 -10.90
N PRO A 185 6.13 3.50 -9.83
CA PRO A 185 5.00 3.20 -8.94
C PRO A 185 3.66 3.23 -9.69
N THR A 186 2.87 2.19 -9.47
CA THR A 186 1.52 2.06 -10.05
C THR A 186 0.62 1.22 -9.17
N ALA A 187 -0.66 1.60 -9.07
CA ALA A 187 -1.69 0.80 -8.44
C ALA A 187 -2.10 -0.41 -9.30
N GLY A 188 -1.81 -0.40 -10.60
CA GLY A 188 -2.04 -1.52 -11.52
C GLY A 188 -3.51 -1.95 -11.64
N LEU A 189 -4.46 -1.00 -11.58
CA LEU A 189 -5.90 -1.27 -11.64
C LEU A 189 -6.44 -1.25 -13.07
N TRP A 190 -5.75 -0.55 -14.00
CA TRP A 190 -6.02 -0.49 -15.43
C TRP A 190 -4.74 -0.28 -16.24
N PRO A 191 -4.75 -0.57 -17.55
CA PRO A 191 -3.56 -0.43 -18.39
C PRO A 191 -3.02 1.01 -18.42
N GLY A 192 -1.71 1.17 -18.31
CA GLY A 192 -1.03 2.47 -18.41
C GLY A 192 -1.16 3.38 -17.18
N GLN A 193 -1.77 2.92 -16.11
CA GLN A 193 -1.86 3.66 -14.85
C GLN A 193 -0.46 3.90 -14.27
N THR A 194 -0.22 5.12 -13.79
CA THR A 194 0.93 5.47 -12.94
C THR A 194 0.47 6.37 -11.82
N ASP A 195 1.03 6.18 -10.62
CA ASP A 195 0.65 6.96 -9.45
C ASP A 195 0.91 8.47 -9.67
N GLU A 196 2.12 8.82 -10.12
CA GLU A 196 2.49 10.21 -10.35
C GLU A 196 1.68 10.87 -11.48
N GLY A 197 1.24 10.08 -12.48
CA GLY A 197 0.35 10.56 -13.55
C GLY A 197 -1.02 10.94 -13.03
N GLU A 198 -1.61 10.15 -12.13
CA GLU A 198 -2.91 10.43 -11.53
C GLU A 198 -2.85 11.53 -10.47
N LEU A 199 -1.82 11.51 -9.62
CA LEU A 199 -1.60 12.54 -8.61
C LEU A 199 -1.24 13.89 -9.26
N GLY A 200 -0.62 13.86 -10.45
CA GLY A 200 -0.14 15.04 -11.17
C GLY A 200 1.00 15.75 -10.44
N VAL A 201 1.74 15.00 -9.64
CA VAL A 201 2.92 15.46 -8.90
C VAL A 201 3.83 14.26 -8.60
N LYS A 202 5.15 14.46 -8.69
CA LYS A 202 6.14 13.44 -8.34
C LYS A 202 6.21 13.22 -6.83
N TYR A 203 6.41 11.99 -6.39
CA TYR A 203 6.52 11.64 -4.97
C TYR A 203 7.60 12.45 -4.24
N ALA A 204 8.73 12.74 -4.88
CA ALA A 204 9.77 13.55 -4.28
C ALA A 204 9.31 14.97 -3.88
N THR A 205 8.40 15.57 -4.65
CA THR A 205 7.80 16.87 -4.35
C THR A 205 6.58 16.73 -3.43
N LEU A 206 5.75 15.74 -3.68
CA LEU A 206 4.56 15.45 -2.87
C LEU A 206 4.91 15.26 -1.39
N ASP A 207 5.92 14.43 -1.11
CA ASP A 207 6.34 14.11 0.26
C ASP A 207 6.81 15.36 1.01
N LEU A 208 7.52 16.27 0.34
CA LEU A 208 7.96 17.53 0.94
C LEU A 208 6.78 18.47 1.21
N ILE A 209 5.82 18.56 0.28
CA ILE A 209 4.60 19.36 0.48
C ILE A 209 3.80 18.81 1.67
N LEU A 210 3.58 17.49 1.70
CA LEU A 210 2.86 16.83 2.80
C LEU A 210 3.57 17.02 4.14
N HIS A 211 4.91 16.91 4.17
CA HIS A 211 5.69 17.16 5.37
C HIS A 211 5.52 18.60 5.86
N GLY A 212 5.58 19.59 4.97
CA GLY A 212 5.35 21.00 5.30
C GLY A 212 3.95 21.26 5.86
N LEU A 213 2.92 20.78 5.15
CA LEU A 213 1.52 21.03 5.51
C LEU A 213 1.08 20.26 6.76
N VAL A 214 1.41 18.95 6.83
CA VAL A 214 0.82 18.04 7.82
C VAL A 214 1.68 17.90 9.06
N ASP A 215 3.01 17.73 8.90
CA ASP A 215 3.91 17.50 10.03
C ASP A 215 4.37 18.81 10.66
N LEU A 216 4.79 19.79 9.82
CA LEU A 216 5.25 21.09 10.29
C LEU A 216 4.12 22.12 10.45
N ARG A 217 2.95 21.87 9.87
CA ARG A 217 1.77 22.74 9.89
C ARG A 217 2.06 24.16 9.40
N LEU A 218 2.91 24.26 8.36
CA LEU A 218 3.27 25.54 7.76
C LEU A 218 2.14 26.08 6.89
N PRO A 219 1.99 27.42 6.79
CA PRO A 219 1.09 28.04 5.84
C PRO A 219 1.44 27.65 4.39
N LYS A 220 0.45 27.48 3.52
CA LYS A 220 0.62 27.08 2.11
C LYS A 220 1.63 27.93 1.36
N GLY A 221 1.57 29.25 1.52
CA GLY A 221 2.49 30.19 0.89
C GLY A 221 3.95 29.98 1.33
N GLU A 222 4.15 29.61 2.59
CA GLU A 222 5.47 29.30 3.12
C GLU A 222 6.01 28.00 2.56
N VAL A 223 5.21 26.93 2.52
CA VAL A 223 5.56 25.64 1.89
C VAL A 223 5.94 25.87 0.42
N ALA A 224 5.12 26.61 -0.33
CA ALA A 224 5.37 26.92 -1.73
C ALA A 224 6.70 27.66 -1.91
N SER A 225 6.96 28.69 -1.09
CA SER A 225 8.18 29.49 -1.14
C SER A 225 9.42 28.67 -0.81
N GLN A 226 9.38 27.85 0.27
CA GLN A 226 10.53 27.03 0.67
C GLN A 226 10.89 25.97 -0.37
N LEU A 227 9.89 25.40 -1.05
CA LEU A 227 10.09 24.36 -2.06
C LEU A 227 10.28 24.89 -3.47
N GLY A 228 10.08 26.18 -3.72
CA GLY A 228 10.15 26.77 -5.07
C GLY A 228 9.08 26.23 -6.02
N VAL A 229 7.89 25.89 -5.51
CA VAL A 229 6.77 25.35 -6.30
C VAL A 229 5.60 26.35 -6.34
N PRO A 230 4.72 26.29 -7.35
CA PRO A 230 3.51 27.13 -7.38
C PRO A 230 2.60 26.85 -6.15
N VAL A 231 2.04 27.91 -5.57
CA VAL A 231 1.05 27.79 -4.45
C VAL A 231 -0.13 26.91 -4.85
N SER A 232 -0.57 26.98 -6.11
CA SER A 232 -1.66 26.16 -6.64
C SER A 232 -1.39 24.66 -6.55
N LEU A 233 -0.12 24.23 -6.64
CA LEU A 233 0.24 22.83 -6.43
C LEU A 233 0.09 22.42 -4.96
N VAL A 234 0.48 23.29 -4.03
CA VAL A 234 0.32 23.06 -2.58
C VAL A 234 -1.17 23.00 -2.22
N GLU A 235 -1.98 23.89 -2.78
CA GLU A 235 -3.45 23.90 -2.61
C GLU A 235 -4.10 22.64 -3.17
N LYS A 236 -3.65 22.15 -4.33
CA LYS A 236 -4.10 20.88 -4.89
C LYS A 236 -3.84 19.72 -3.92
N VAL A 237 -2.63 19.62 -3.37
CA VAL A 237 -2.26 18.57 -2.42
C VAL A 237 -3.08 18.66 -1.12
N GLU A 238 -3.25 19.87 -0.57
CA GLU A 238 -4.11 20.10 0.60
C GLU A 238 -5.55 19.62 0.34
N GLY A 239 -6.13 19.99 -0.81
CA GLY A 239 -7.46 19.53 -1.22
C GLY A 239 -7.58 18.00 -1.31
N MET A 240 -6.53 17.31 -1.79
CA MET A 240 -6.50 15.84 -1.77
C MET A 240 -6.54 15.29 -0.34
N VAL A 241 -5.77 15.89 0.58
CA VAL A 241 -5.73 15.47 1.99
C VAL A 241 -7.07 15.64 2.67
N GLU A 242 -7.74 16.78 2.44
CA GLU A 242 -9.06 17.09 3.00
C GLU A 242 -10.15 16.17 2.43
N ALA A 243 -10.24 16.06 1.10
CA ALA A 243 -11.24 15.25 0.41
C ALA A 243 -11.16 13.77 0.79
N SER A 244 -9.96 13.26 1.06
CA SER A 244 -9.73 11.87 1.41
C SER A 244 -9.82 11.57 2.92
N ALA A 245 -10.07 12.56 3.77
CA ALA A 245 -10.11 12.38 5.23
C ALA A 245 -11.03 11.23 5.68
N HIS A 246 -12.20 11.10 5.02
CA HIS A 246 -13.16 10.03 5.30
C HIS A 246 -12.62 8.61 5.05
N LYS A 247 -11.57 8.46 4.25
CA LYS A 247 -10.95 7.15 3.98
C LYS A 247 -10.08 6.67 5.15
N ARG A 248 -9.55 7.60 5.95
CA ARG A 248 -8.66 7.34 7.09
C ARG A 248 -9.38 7.17 8.42
N LEU A 249 -10.68 7.40 8.44
CA LEU A 249 -11.51 7.33 9.64
C LEU A 249 -12.40 6.08 9.60
N PRO A 250 -12.71 5.48 10.75
CA PRO A 250 -13.75 4.46 10.82
C PRO A 250 -15.09 5.03 10.40
N ALA A 251 -16.05 4.16 10.11
CA ALA A 251 -17.41 4.60 9.80
C ALA A 251 -17.96 5.43 10.98
N PRO A 252 -18.52 6.64 10.74
CA PRO A 252 -19.09 7.45 11.81
C PRO A 252 -20.31 6.76 12.41
N VAL A 253 -20.36 6.74 13.75
CA VAL A 253 -21.53 6.25 14.48
C VAL A 253 -22.41 7.46 14.77
N LEU A 254 -23.62 7.45 14.22
CA LEU A 254 -24.60 8.52 14.48
C LEU A 254 -25.18 8.34 15.87
N GLN A 255 -25.03 9.36 16.71
CA GLN A 255 -25.61 9.38 18.06
C GLN A 255 -27.01 9.96 17.98
N PRO A 256 -28.07 9.25 18.46
CA PRO A 256 -29.45 9.74 18.38
C PRO A 256 -29.82 10.73 19.51
N PHE A 257 -28.90 10.88 20.51
CA PHE A 257 -29.08 11.76 21.68
C PHE A 257 -27.80 12.56 21.94
#